data_edb9a256a24354df669f913ee29cf9ce
#
_entry.id   edb9a256a24354df669f913ee29cf9ce
#
_cell.length_a   1.000
_cell.length_b   1.000
_cell.length_c   1.000
_cell.angle_alpha   90.00
_cell.angle_beta   90.00
_cell.angle_gamma   90.00
#
_symmetry.space_group_name_H-M   'P 1'
#
loop_
_entity.id
_entity.type
_entity.pdbx_description
1 polymer ?
#
loop_
_entity_poly.entity_id
_entity_poly.type
_entity_poly.pdbx_seq_one_letter_code
_entity_poly.pdbx_strand_id
1 'polypeptide(L)'
;MQRRRFIHQTGLVAFGVGVFGKISWDNEKYVGDTATTTDILGPFYRPNAPIRTNINPPEYTGSLFHLSGTVYKEDGKTPFTNALVEIWQCDEHKVYDNTTDDFRYRGSQRIGKNGKYHFITVHPIPYPIDAAGTLYRPAHIHMRISGDGQQDLITQIYFKNDPHLERDPSSKSSEAVNRILTIRENSKKEKMVEFNVVMQKEFKPAPEVYKKLSGIYQMDDKSLMEFYKEGDMLFVKLNGQIIEGFQYKGNNTFGTKYSDAIFELQKEGIVKVKLIDYDAFSDKKTVTEGLKTFKY
;
A
#
# COMPACT_ATOMS: atom_id res chain seq x y z
N MET A 1 -34.83 -37.36 21.15
CA MET A 1 -34.37 -35.96 21.29
C MET A 1 -32.88 -35.83 20.88
N GLN A 2 -32.54 -36.01 19.62
CA GLN A 2 -31.13 -35.87 19.14
C GLN A 2 -31.10 -35.73 17.61
N ARG A 3 -31.84 -34.78 17.03
CA ARG A 3 -31.83 -34.51 15.58
C ARG A 3 -31.66 -33.04 15.17
N ARG A 4 -31.26 -32.14 16.10
CA ARG A 4 -31.16 -30.70 15.81
C ARG A 4 -29.72 -30.11 15.85
N ARG A 5 -28.68 -30.93 16.01
CA ARG A 5 -27.29 -30.44 16.05
C ARG A 5 -26.44 -30.67 14.79
N PHE A 6 -27.00 -31.32 13.77
CA PHE A 6 -26.22 -31.70 12.58
C PHE A 6 -26.40 -30.76 11.36
N ILE A 7 -27.32 -29.81 11.44
CA ILE A 7 -27.63 -28.92 10.27
C ILE A 7 -26.91 -27.61 10.34
N HIS A 8 -26.25 -27.24 11.43
CA HIS A 8 -25.51 -25.95 11.54
C HIS A 8 -24.05 -26.00 11.10
N GLN A 9 -23.49 -27.16 10.81
CA GLN A 9 -22.08 -27.25 10.37
C GLN A 9 -21.88 -27.48 8.87
N THR A 10 -22.92 -27.80 8.13
CA THR A 10 -22.80 -28.07 6.68
C THR A 10 -23.25 -26.91 5.78
N GLY A 11 -23.74 -25.82 6.34
CA GLY A 11 -24.24 -24.67 5.59
C GLY A 11 -23.19 -23.58 5.27
N LEU A 12 -21.99 -23.65 5.83
CA LEU A 12 -20.95 -22.62 5.69
C LEU A 12 -19.81 -22.96 4.73
N VAL A 13 -19.84 -24.16 4.11
CA VAL A 13 -18.77 -24.61 3.20
C VAL A 13 -19.03 -24.24 1.73
N ALA A 14 -20.22 -23.74 1.39
CA ALA A 14 -20.62 -23.56 -0.02
C ALA A 14 -20.48 -22.15 -0.60
N PHE A 15 -19.94 -21.15 0.12
CA PHE A 15 -19.82 -19.77 -0.37
C PHE A 15 -18.38 -19.25 -0.55
N GLY A 16 -17.41 -20.12 -0.72
CA GLY A 16 -15.99 -19.72 -0.81
C GLY A 16 -15.25 -20.15 -2.06
N VAL A 17 -15.93 -20.48 -3.16
CA VAL A 17 -15.25 -20.86 -4.41
C VAL A 17 -15.59 -19.86 -5.50
N GLY A 18 -14.93 -18.73 -5.43
CA GLY A 18 -14.96 -17.73 -6.50
C GLY A 18 -14.02 -16.58 -6.17
N VAL A 19 -12.88 -16.53 -6.83
CA VAL A 19 -11.94 -15.38 -6.89
C VAL A 19 -10.99 -15.20 -5.69
N PHE A 20 -11.25 -15.72 -4.51
CA PHE A 20 -10.36 -15.65 -3.35
C PHE A 20 -9.77 -17.02 -3.06
N GLY A 21 -8.43 -17.14 -3.00
CA GLY A 21 -7.70 -18.39 -2.79
C GLY A 21 -8.27 -19.30 -1.68
N LYS A 22 -7.68 -20.48 -1.47
CA LYS A 22 -8.14 -21.44 -0.45
C LYS A 22 -8.14 -20.79 0.92
N ILE A 23 -9.30 -20.62 1.54
CA ILE A 23 -9.44 -20.23 2.93
C ILE A 23 -9.44 -21.49 3.77
N SER A 24 -8.47 -21.63 4.66
CA SER A 24 -8.41 -22.70 5.66
C SER A 24 -8.60 -22.11 7.06
N TRP A 25 -9.21 -22.92 7.94
CA TRP A 25 -9.31 -22.59 9.36
C TRP A 25 -8.10 -23.16 10.09
N ASP A 26 -7.29 -22.30 10.72
CA ASP A 26 -6.16 -22.67 11.54
C ASP A 26 -6.51 -22.40 13.00
N ASN A 27 -7.24 -23.34 13.61
CA ASN A 27 -7.66 -23.42 15.01
C ASN A 27 -8.10 -22.12 15.74
N GLU A 28 -7.70 -20.95 15.30
CA GLU A 28 -8.02 -19.65 15.90
C GLU A 28 -8.46 -18.59 14.87
N LYS A 29 -8.14 -18.78 13.58
CA LYS A 29 -8.44 -17.79 12.51
C LYS A 29 -8.53 -18.45 11.16
N TYR A 30 -9.23 -17.79 10.24
CA TYR A 30 -9.17 -18.15 8.83
C TYR A 30 -7.82 -17.70 8.26
N VAL A 31 -7.08 -18.65 7.72
CA VAL A 31 -5.83 -18.40 7.00
C VAL A 31 -6.09 -18.71 5.53
N GLY A 32 -5.82 -17.76 4.66
CA GLY A 32 -5.97 -17.93 3.21
C GLY A 32 -4.64 -17.67 2.51
N ASP A 33 -4.48 -18.27 1.35
CA ASP A 33 -3.41 -17.97 0.39
C ASP A 33 -3.67 -16.62 -0.30
N THR A 34 -4.45 -15.75 0.34
CA THR A 34 -4.86 -14.48 -0.25
C THR A 34 -3.71 -13.52 -0.19
N ALA A 35 -3.33 -12.99 -1.34
CA ALA A 35 -2.32 -11.94 -1.42
C ALA A 35 -2.69 -10.77 -0.49
N THR A 36 -1.66 -10.15 0.07
CA THR A 36 -1.83 -8.94 0.88
C THR A 36 -2.45 -7.84 0.03
N THR A 37 -3.53 -7.26 0.54
CA THR A 37 -4.28 -6.24 -0.18
C THR A 37 -3.51 -4.92 -0.27
N THR A 38 -3.69 -4.23 -1.38
CA THR A 38 -3.15 -2.90 -1.60
C THR A 38 -3.88 -1.84 -0.77
N ASP A 39 -3.20 -0.72 -0.55
CA ASP A 39 -3.76 0.51 -0.01
C ASP A 39 -3.21 1.72 -0.77
N ILE A 40 -3.55 2.92 -0.36
CA ILE A 40 -3.06 4.14 -0.99
C ILE A 40 -1.58 4.40 -0.66
N LEU A 41 -0.84 4.94 -1.62
CA LEU A 41 0.52 5.43 -1.41
C LEU A 41 0.51 6.61 -0.44
N GLY A 42 -0.43 7.51 -0.61
CA GLY A 42 -0.51 8.76 0.10
C GLY A 42 0.49 9.81 -0.41
N PRO A 43 0.27 11.09 -0.06
CA PRO A 43 1.04 12.21 -0.60
C PRO A 43 2.44 12.37 0.02
N PHE A 44 2.83 11.46 0.90
CA PHE A 44 4.08 11.58 1.67
C PHE A 44 5.15 10.56 1.26
N TYR A 45 4.95 9.80 0.18
CA TYR A 45 5.99 8.90 -0.31
C TYR A 45 7.18 9.68 -0.86
N ARG A 46 8.38 9.24 -0.49
CA ARG A 46 9.66 9.74 -1.03
C ARG A 46 10.49 8.54 -1.46
N PRO A 47 10.92 8.48 -2.72
CA PRO A 47 11.79 7.42 -3.20
C PRO A 47 13.19 7.53 -2.58
N ASN A 48 13.96 6.46 -2.68
CA ASN A 48 15.35 6.39 -2.24
C ASN A 48 15.54 6.53 -0.71
N ALA A 49 14.57 6.09 0.06
CA ALA A 49 14.76 5.98 1.50
C ALA A 49 16.02 5.14 1.81
N PRO A 50 16.90 5.59 2.74
CA PRO A 50 18.17 4.93 3.01
C PRO A 50 17.98 3.50 3.51
N ILE A 51 18.96 2.64 3.19
CA ILE A 51 18.99 1.26 3.71
C ILE A 51 19.34 1.29 5.18
N ARG A 52 18.35 1.07 6.03
CA ARG A 52 18.49 1.04 7.50
C ARG A 52 17.31 0.33 8.13
N THR A 53 17.53 -0.29 9.28
CA THR A 53 16.47 -0.97 10.05
C THR A 53 15.93 -0.07 11.17
N ASN A 54 16.77 0.75 11.80
CA ASN A 54 16.30 1.77 12.73
C ASN A 54 16.03 3.06 11.94
N ILE A 55 14.76 3.45 11.87
CA ILE A 55 14.31 4.63 11.12
C ILE A 55 14.04 5.85 12.02
N ASN A 56 14.22 5.69 13.33
CA ASN A 56 14.18 6.84 14.26
C ASN A 56 15.36 7.78 14.00
N PRO A 57 15.19 9.08 14.20
CA PRO A 57 16.31 10.01 14.18
C PRO A 57 17.28 9.70 15.32
N PRO A 58 18.59 10.02 15.19
CA PRO A 58 19.61 9.68 16.19
C PRO A 58 19.32 10.22 17.59
N GLU A 59 18.65 11.35 17.70
CA GLU A 59 18.29 12.01 18.95
C GLU A 59 17.08 11.41 19.65
N TYR A 60 16.36 10.47 19.00
CA TYR A 60 15.18 9.86 19.59
C TYR A 60 15.53 8.95 20.76
N THR A 61 14.97 9.23 21.92
CA THR A 61 15.19 8.49 23.18
C THR A 61 13.91 7.89 23.77
N GLY A 62 12.81 7.95 23.02
CA GLY A 62 11.50 7.44 23.45
C GLY A 62 11.36 5.92 23.35
N SER A 63 10.14 5.45 23.55
CA SER A 63 9.82 4.01 23.51
C SER A 63 9.92 3.45 22.09
N LEU A 64 10.62 2.34 21.94
CA LEU A 64 10.79 1.69 20.65
C LEU A 64 9.55 0.89 20.23
N PHE A 65 9.30 0.88 18.94
CA PHE A 65 8.30 0.07 18.26
C PHE A 65 8.96 -0.82 17.22
N HIS A 66 8.68 -2.11 17.26
CA HIS A 66 9.28 -3.10 16.36
C HIS A 66 8.23 -3.59 15.36
N LEU A 67 8.53 -3.44 14.08
CA LEU A 67 7.79 -4.04 12.98
C LEU A 67 8.64 -5.13 12.36
N SER A 68 8.14 -6.36 12.35
CA SER A 68 8.84 -7.50 11.74
C SER A 68 7.87 -8.36 10.93
N GLY A 69 8.41 -9.23 10.09
CA GLY A 69 7.61 -10.17 9.33
C GLY A 69 8.42 -10.91 8.28
N THR A 70 7.71 -11.70 7.50
CA THR A 70 8.24 -12.43 6.36
C THR A 70 7.46 -12.06 5.13
N VAL A 71 8.15 -11.80 4.02
CA VAL A 71 7.53 -11.62 2.71
C VAL A 71 7.58 -12.95 1.97
N TYR A 72 6.41 -13.41 1.54
CA TYR A 72 6.23 -14.62 0.77
C TYR A 72 5.85 -14.28 -0.68
N LYS A 73 6.20 -15.18 -1.58
CA LYS A 73 5.69 -15.15 -2.96
C LYS A 73 4.18 -15.41 -2.97
N GLU A 74 3.57 -15.41 -4.16
CA GLU A 74 2.15 -15.63 -4.39
C GLU A 74 1.61 -16.97 -3.86
N ASP A 75 2.49 -17.93 -3.57
CA ASP A 75 2.10 -19.22 -3.00
C ASP A 75 1.86 -19.17 -1.47
N GLY A 76 2.15 -18.03 -0.84
CA GLY A 76 2.02 -17.82 0.60
C GLY A 76 2.99 -18.65 1.47
N LYS A 77 3.97 -19.31 0.88
CA LYS A 77 4.88 -20.27 1.55
C LYS A 77 6.35 -20.02 1.22
N THR A 78 6.67 -19.76 -0.04
CA THR A 78 8.05 -19.55 -0.49
C THR A 78 8.50 -18.13 -0.11
N PRO A 79 9.57 -17.96 0.69
CA PRO A 79 10.11 -16.65 0.99
C PRO A 79 10.47 -15.88 -0.28
N PHE A 80 10.07 -14.61 -0.36
CA PHE A 80 10.44 -13.74 -1.46
C PHE A 80 11.80 -13.12 -1.17
N THR A 81 12.82 -13.57 -1.86
CA THR A 81 14.21 -13.16 -1.66
C THR A 81 14.58 -11.96 -2.51
N ASN A 82 15.53 -11.14 -2.04
CA ASN A 82 16.03 -9.94 -2.73
C ASN A 82 15.01 -8.82 -2.92
N ALA A 83 13.82 -8.93 -2.34
CA ALA A 83 12.88 -7.83 -2.35
C ALA A 83 13.41 -6.62 -1.57
N LEU A 84 13.02 -5.44 -2.00
CA LEU A 84 13.18 -4.20 -1.24
C LEU A 84 11.90 -3.93 -0.46
N VAL A 85 12.00 -3.84 0.86
CA VAL A 85 10.91 -3.42 1.74
C VAL A 85 11.20 -2.00 2.18
N GLU A 86 10.30 -1.08 1.88
CA GLU A 86 10.36 0.34 2.24
C GLU A 86 9.22 0.62 3.22
N ILE A 87 9.49 1.40 4.26
CA ILE A 87 8.46 1.89 5.19
C ILE A 87 8.60 3.39 5.41
N TRP A 88 7.46 4.05 5.67
CA TRP A 88 7.41 5.45 6.09
C TRP A 88 6.17 5.70 6.94
N GLN A 89 6.29 6.66 7.85
CA GLN A 89 5.24 7.04 8.79
C GLN A 89 5.42 8.47 9.28
N CYS A 90 4.42 9.01 9.96
CA CYS A 90 4.58 10.24 10.72
C CYS A 90 5.34 9.99 12.03
N ASP A 91 5.89 11.05 12.57
CA ASP A 91 6.49 11.08 13.90
C ASP A 91 5.44 11.18 15.02
N GLU A 92 5.90 11.32 16.26
CA GLU A 92 5.09 11.55 17.46
C GLU A 92 4.40 12.94 17.49
N HIS A 93 4.71 13.83 16.54
CA HIS A 93 4.08 15.14 16.35
C HIS A 93 3.16 15.21 15.13
N LYS A 94 2.84 14.07 14.50
CA LYS A 94 1.97 13.95 13.31
C LYS A 94 2.62 14.49 12.03
N VAL A 95 3.93 14.65 12.00
CA VAL A 95 4.68 15.22 10.88
C VAL A 95 5.36 14.12 10.07
N TYR A 96 5.23 14.20 8.75
CA TYR A 96 6.04 13.41 7.82
C TYR A 96 7.24 14.24 7.38
N ASP A 97 8.43 13.68 7.46
CA ASP A 97 9.62 14.29 6.89
C ASP A 97 9.58 14.20 5.36
N ASN A 98 9.17 15.29 4.72
CA ASN A 98 9.03 15.34 3.26
C ASN A 98 10.20 16.01 2.55
N THR A 99 11.13 16.63 3.27
CA THR A 99 12.10 17.56 2.69
C THR A 99 13.54 17.39 3.16
N THR A 100 13.78 16.83 4.36
CA THR A 100 15.15 16.75 4.88
C THR A 100 15.91 15.57 4.28
N ASP A 101 17.23 15.68 4.19
CA ASP A 101 18.09 14.59 3.72
C ASP A 101 18.24 13.46 4.75
N ASP A 102 17.78 13.68 5.99
CA ASP A 102 17.81 12.68 7.05
C ASP A 102 16.81 11.54 6.83
N PHE A 103 15.76 11.76 6.03
CA PHE A 103 14.71 10.77 5.81
C PHE A 103 14.13 10.23 7.12
N ARG A 104 13.81 11.12 8.07
CA ARG A 104 13.27 10.74 9.39
C ARG A 104 12.03 9.87 9.26
N TYR A 105 11.98 8.82 10.05
CA TYR A 105 10.88 7.83 10.04
C TYR A 105 10.61 7.21 8.67
N ARG A 106 11.68 7.08 7.85
CA ARG A 106 11.69 6.41 6.56
C ARG A 106 12.91 5.51 6.47
N GLY A 107 12.75 4.36 5.88
CA GLY A 107 13.88 3.47 5.65
C GLY A 107 13.52 2.32 4.73
N SER A 108 14.54 1.67 4.24
CA SER A 108 14.40 0.50 3.38
C SER A 108 15.31 -0.63 3.84
N GLN A 109 14.93 -1.85 3.48
CA GLN A 109 15.71 -3.06 3.75
C GLN A 109 15.63 -4.00 2.55
N ARG A 110 16.78 -4.45 2.05
CA ARG A 110 16.83 -5.60 1.15
C ARG A 110 16.78 -6.87 1.98
N ILE A 111 15.78 -7.71 1.69
CA ILE A 111 15.57 -8.94 2.45
C ILE A 111 16.40 -10.09 1.88
N GLY A 112 16.92 -10.91 2.78
CA GLY A 112 17.76 -12.05 2.44
C GLY A 112 16.97 -13.31 2.06
N LYS A 113 17.67 -14.45 2.02
CA LYS A 113 17.11 -15.75 1.59
C LYS A 113 15.94 -16.26 2.43
N ASN A 114 15.79 -15.79 3.65
CA ASN A 114 14.70 -16.19 4.56
C ASN A 114 13.43 -15.33 4.41
N GLY A 115 13.44 -14.32 3.54
CA GLY A 115 12.31 -13.40 3.31
C GLY A 115 12.01 -12.47 4.48
N LYS A 116 12.81 -12.46 5.56
CA LYS A 116 12.50 -11.72 6.78
C LYS A 116 12.94 -10.27 6.72
N TYR A 117 12.13 -9.41 7.30
CA TYR A 117 12.45 -8.00 7.54
C TYR A 117 12.20 -7.61 8.99
N HIS A 118 12.86 -6.56 9.44
CA HIS A 118 12.68 -5.99 10.77
C HIS A 118 13.04 -4.50 10.77
N PHE A 119 12.10 -3.68 11.23
CA PHE A 119 12.31 -2.26 11.45
C PHE A 119 12.11 -1.88 12.92
N ILE A 120 12.87 -0.89 13.35
CA ILE A 120 12.75 -0.24 14.66
C ILE A 120 12.33 1.20 14.39
N THR A 121 11.25 1.62 15.02
CA THR A 121 10.67 2.94 14.85
C THR A 121 9.98 3.40 16.12
N VAL A 122 9.17 4.46 16.06
CA VAL A 122 8.21 4.88 17.07
C VAL A 122 6.82 4.38 16.69
N HIS A 123 5.95 4.14 17.66
CA HIS A 123 4.54 3.88 17.38
C HIS A 123 3.90 5.15 16.76
N PRO A 124 3.43 5.11 15.51
CA PRO A 124 2.79 6.27 14.90
C PRO A 124 1.51 6.63 15.65
N ILE A 125 1.05 7.84 15.45
CA ILE A 125 -0.17 8.35 16.09
C ILE A 125 -1.21 8.77 15.05
N PRO A 126 -2.50 8.77 15.38
CA PRO A 126 -3.54 9.29 14.50
C PRO A 126 -3.34 10.78 14.20
N TYR A 127 -3.65 11.21 12.99
CA TYR A 127 -3.54 12.62 12.60
C TYR A 127 -4.76 13.11 11.80
N PRO A 128 -5.13 14.41 11.93
CA PRO A 128 -6.23 14.98 11.18
C PRO A 128 -5.87 15.17 9.71
N ILE A 129 -6.85 14.99 8.83
CA ILE A 129 -6.71 15.20 7.39
C ILE A 129 -7.51 16.40 6.88
N ASP A 130 -8.31 17.01 7.73
CA ASP A 130 -9.06 18.23 7.44
C ASP A 130 -8.62 19.38 8.34
N ALA A 131 -8.80 20.61 7.87
CA ALA A 131 -8.43 21.81 8.60
C ALA A 131 -9.26 22.00 9.89
N ALA A 132 -10.43 21.40 9.97
CA ALA A 132 -11.28 21.46 11.15
C ALA A 132 -10.88 20.47 12.25
N GLY A 133 -9.99 19.53 11.94
CA GLY A 133 -9.58 18.47 12.88
C GLY A 133 -10.71 17.51 13.25
N THR A 134 -11.63 17.26 12.33
CA THR A 134 -12.80 16.39 12.55
C THR A 134 -12.64 15.03 11.91
N LEU A 135 -11.88 14.93 10.82
CA LEU A 135 -11.55 13.71 10.11
C LEU A 135 -10.12 13.30 10.41
N TYR A 136 -9.96 12.08 10.88
CA TYR A 136 -8.65 11.53 11.26
C TYR A 136 -8.31 10.29 10.45
N ARG A 137 -7.03 10.15 10.10
CA ARG A 137 -6.45 8.87 9.77
C ARG A 137 -6.07 8.15 11.07
N PRO A 138 -6.35 6.84 11.20
CA PRO A 138 -5.80 6.04 12.30
C PRO A 138 -4.27 6.02 12.25
N ALA A 139 -3.64 5.64 13.34
CA ALA A 139 -2.22 5.36 13.38
C ALA A 139 -1.87 4.30 12.33
N HIS A 140 -0.88 4.56 11.46
CA HIS A 140 -0.52 3.62 10.42
C HIS A 140 0.94 3.76 9.98
N ILE A 141 1.46 2.66 9.44
CA ILE A 141 2.75 2.60 8.78
C ILE A 141 2.50 2.27 7.32
N HIS A 142 3.00 3.08 6.41
CA HIS A 142 3.03 2.77 5.00
C HIS A 142 4.14 1.76 4.69
N MET A 143 3.89 0.89 3.74
CA MET A 143 4.86 -0.08 3.27
C MET A 143 4.78 -0.22 1.77
N ARG A 144 5.95 -0.24 1.11
CA ARG A 144 6.11 -0.66 -0.28
C ARG A 144 7.05 -1.86 -0.32
N ILE A 145 6.69 -2.85 -1.11
CA ILE A 145 7.54 -4.01 -1.37
C ILE A 145 7.67 -4.17 -2.87
N SER A 146 8.92 -4.24 -3.35
CA SER A 146 9.23 -4.39 -4.76
C SER A 146 10.32 -5.45 -4.97
N GLY A 147 10.32 -6.06 -6.15
CA GLY A 147 11.32 -7.05 -6.54
C GLY A 147 10.89 -7.85 -7.77
N ASP A 148 11.82 -8.54 -8.39
CA ASP A 148 11.58 -9.23 -9.65
C ASP A 148 10.63 -10.43 -9.51
N GLY A 149 9.70 -10.55 -10.44
CA GLY A 149 8.80 -11.69 -10.58
C GLY A 149 7.55 -11.66 -9.68
N GLN A 150 7.36 -10.61 -8.90
CA GLN A 150 6.17 -10.37 -8.11
C GLN A 150 5.64 -8.95 -8.38
N GLN A 151 4.34 -8.77 -8.30
CA GLN A 151 3.72 -7.45 -8.43
C GLN A 151 4.18 -6.55 -7.28
N ASP A 152 4.65 -5.34 -7.58
CA ASP A 152 4.93 -4.33 -6.55
C ASP A 152 3.70 -4.12 -5.67
N LEU A 153 3.89 -4.11 -4.35
CA LEU A 153 2.83 -3.91 -3.37
C LEU A 153 3.02 -2.57 -2.66
N ILE A 154 1.97 -1.76 -2.66
CA ILE A 154 1.80 -0.63 -1.76
C ILE A 154 0.70 -0.98 -0.78
N THR A 155 0.97 -0.87 0.52
CA THR A 155 0.00 -1.20 1.55
C THR A 155 0.19 -0.32 2.80
N GLN A 156 -0.74 -0.42 3.73
CA GLN A 156 -0.68 0.27 5.03
C GLN A 156 -1.04 -0.71 6.14
N ILE A 157 -0.34 -0.57 7.26
CA ILE A 157 -0.51 -1.36 8.47
C ILE A 157 -1.21 -0.49 9.50
N TYR A 158 -2.27 -1.00 10.09
CA TYR A 158 -3.08 -0.35 11.13
C TYR A 158 -2.99 -1.13 12.44
N PHE A 159 -3.48 -0.56 13.53
CA PHE A 159 -3.38 -1.15 14.87
C PHE A 159 -4.76 -1.28 15.50
N LYS A 160 -5.05 -2.45 16.11
CA LYS A 160 -6.31 -2.69 16.83
C LYS A 160 -6.49 -1.68 17.95
N ASN A 161 -7.76 -1.35 18.22
CA ASN A 161 -8.20 -0.40 19.23
C ASN A 161 -7.89 1.08 18.92
N ASP A 162 -7.41 1.41 17.71
CA ASP A 162 -7.37 2.80 17.29
C ASP A 162 -8.80 3.31 17.07
N PRO A 163 -9.19 4.44 17.70
CA PRO A 163 -10.57 4.93 17.66
C PRO A 163 -11.05 5.42 16.29
N HIS A 164 -10.14 5.58 15.35
CA HIS A 164 -10.42 6.11 14.02
C HIS A 164 -10.59 5.04 12.94
N LEU A 165 -10.36 3.76 13.24
CA LEU A 165 -10.44 2.65 12.27
C LEU A 165 -11.78 2.59 11.53
N GLU A 166 -12.90 2.76 12.26
CA GLU A 166 -14.24 2.63 11.71
C GLU A 166 -14.69 3.85 10.86
N ARG A 167 -13.95 4.94 10.93
CA ARG A 167 -14.26 6.18 10.19
C ARG A 167 -13.37 6.42 8.98
N ASP A 168 -12.20 5.79 8.95
CA ASP A 168 -11.26 5.91 7.85
C ASP A 168 -11.61 4.92 6.72
N PRO A 169 -11.83 5.38 5.48
CA PRO A 169 -12.25 4.53 4.37
C PRO A 169 -11.30 3.38 4.05
N SER A 170 -10.00 3.57 4.26
CA SER A 170 -9.01 2.55 4.00
C SER A 170 -9.04 1.44 5.05
N SER A 171 -9.03 1.81 6.34
CA SER A 171 -8.99 0.83 7.43
C SER A 171 -10.32 0.13 7.70
N LYS A 172 -11.48 0.78 7.48
CA LYS A 172 -12.81 0.14 7.64
C LYS A 172 -13.15 -0.85 6.54
N SER A 173 -12.40 -0.85 5.45
CA SER A 173 -12.62 -1.77 4.33
C SER A 173 -12.42 -3.22 4.77
N SER A 174 -13.27 -4.13 4.28
CA SER A 174 -13.08 -5.57 4.49
C SER A 174 -11.72 -6.09 4.01
N GLU A 175 -11.12 -5.41 3.05
CA GLU A 175 -9.76 -5.70 2.58
C GLU A 175 -8.67 -5.36 3.59
N ALA A 176 -8.95 -4.51 4.58
CA ALA A 176 -7.98 -4.10 5.58
C ALA A 176 -7.88 -5.07 6.77
N VAL A 177 -8.78 -6.02 6.91
CA VAL A 177 -8.89 -6.87 8.10
C VAL A 177 -7.57 -7.54 8.50
N ASN A 178 -6.80 -8.03 7.52
CA ASN A 178 -5.51 -8.67 7.76
C ASN A 178 -4.35 -7.68 7.94
N ARG A 179 -4.60 -6.39 7.80
CA ARG A 179 -3.64 -5.29 7.98
C ARG A 179 -3.86 -4.51 9.28
N ILE A 180 -4.89 -4.86 10.07
CA ILE A 180 -5.18 -4.31 11.39
C ILE A 180 -4.58 -5.25 12.43
N LEU A 181 -3.43 -4.88 12.99
CA LEU A 181 -2.60 -5.75 13.80
C LEU A 181 -2.80 -5.53 15.30
N THR A 182 -2.59 -6.59 16.07
CA THR A 182 -2.55 -6.51 17.53
C THR A 182 -1.14 -6.16 17.96
N ILE A 183 -0.98 -5.07 18.71
CA ILE A 183 0.29 -4.71 19.35
C ILE A 183 0.54 -5.66 20.52
N ARG A 184 1.74 -6.18 20.58
CA ARG A 184 2.25 -6.99 21.72
C ARG A 184 3.41 -6.24 22.37
N GLU A 185 3.81 -6.67 23.56
CA GLU A 185 5.00 -6.17 24.23
C GLU A 185 6.01 -7.32 24.40
N ASN A 186 7.28 -7.00 24.23
CA ASN A 186 8.37 -7.92 24.55
C ASN A 186 8.74 -7.85 26.05
N SER A 187 9.73 -8.65 26.47
CA SER A 187 10.20 -8.69 27.86
C SER A 187 10.78 -7.37 28.38
N LYS A 188 11.16 -6.48 27.48
CA LYS A 188 11.65 -5.12 27.79
C LYS A 188 10.54 -4.07 27.79
N LYS A 189 9.27 -4.47 27.64
CA LYS A 189 8.10 -3.60 27.48
C LYS A 189 8.14 -2.73 26.21
N GLU A 190 8.92 -3.12 25.20
CA GLU A 190 8.90 -2.48 23.89
C GLU A 190 7.75 -3.03 23.08
N LYS A 191 7.03 -2.17 22.38
CA LYS A 191 5.90 -2.55 21.54
C LYS A 191 6.37 -3.24 20.28
N MET A 192 5.64 -4.25 19.84
CA MET A 192 5.97 -5.00 18.63
C MET A 192 4.74 -5.48 17.89
N VAL A 193 4.87 -5.56 16.57
CA VAL A 193 3.90 -6.20 15.68
C VAL A 193 4.61 -7.11 14.69
N GLU A 194 3.91 -8.15 14.27
CA GLU A 194 4.35 -9.02 13.20
C GLU A 194 3.36 -8.89 12.04
N PHE A 195 3.88 -8.60 10.83
CA PHE A 195 3.10 -8.51 9.62
C PHE A 195 3.74 -9.35 8.52
N ASN A 196 3.16 -10.51 8.27
CA ASN A 196 3.56 -11.37 7.17
C ASN A 196 2.84 -10.94 5.90
N VAL A 197 3.58 -10.87 4.80
CA VAL A 197 3.11 -10.37 3.51
C VAL A 197 3.12 -11.49 2.48
N VAL A 198 2.04 -11.65 1.74
CA VAL A 198 1.96 -12.51 0.57
C VAL A 198 1.87 -11.62 -0.66
N MET A 199 2.86 -11.73 -1.54
CA MET A 199 2.90 -10.96 -2.77
C MET A 199 1.89 -11.49 -3.80
N GLN A 200 1.55 -10.66 -4.76
CA GLN A 200 0.76 -11.09 -5.92
C GLN A 200 1.68 -11.52 -7.04
N LYS A 201 1.21 -12.45 -7.86
CA LYS A 201 1.86 -12.78 -9.12
C LYS A 201 2.00 -11.54 -9.98
N GLU A 202 3.16 -11.39 -10.60
CA GLU A 202 3.44 -10.28 -11.49
C GLU A 202 2.37 -10.16 -12.60
N PHE A 203 1.80 -8.98 -12.70
CA PHE A 203 0.88 -8.58 -13.76
C PHE A 203 1.25 -7.19 -14.25
N LYS A 204 2.00 -7.13 -15.33
CA LYS A 204 2.52 -5.89 -15.88
C LYS A 204 2.37 -5.86 -17.40
N PRO A 205 2.29 -4.69 -18.01
CA PRO A 205 2.28 -4.56 -19.45
C PRO A 205 3.70 -4.78 -20.01
N ALA A 206 3.77 -4.95 -21.32
CA ALA A 206 5.06 -4.95 -22.03
C ALA A 206 5.82 -3.62 -21.80
N PRO A 207 7.17 -3.64 -21.76
CA PRO A 207 7.97 -2.43 -21.51
C PRO A 207 7.65 -1.24 -22.43
N GLU A 208 7.27 -1.52 -23.68
CA GLU A 208 6.90 -0.51 -24.66
C GLU A 208 5.64 0.27 -24.26
N VAL A 209 4.73 -0.33 -23.48
CA VAL A 209 3.55 0.36 -22.96
C VAL A 209 3.97 1.46 -22.01
N TYR A 210 4.83 1.14 -21.03
CA TYR A 210 5.37 2.15 -20.12
C TYR A 210 6.07 3.28 -20.89
N LYS A 211 6.92 2.94 -21.87
CA LYS A 211 7.63 3.92 -22.69
C LYS A 211 6.67 4.84 -23.47
N LYS A 212 5.56 4.29 -23.96
CA LYS A 212 4.53 5.09 -24.66
C LYS A 212 3.77 5.99 -23.71
N LEU A 213 3.43 5.50 -22.52
CA LEU A 213 2.56 6.20 -21.59
C LEU A 213 3.31 7.17 -20.68
N SER A 214 4.58 6.91 -20.33
CA SER A 214 5.37 7.84 -19.54
C SER A 214 5.60 9.16 -20.25
N GLY A 215 5.60 10.26 -19.50
CA GLY A 215 5.82 11.62 -20.00
C GLY A 215 4.99 12.66 -19.26
N ILE A 216 5.03 13.89 -19.75
CA ILE A 216 4.31 15.02 -19.18
C ILE A 216 2.99 15.21 -19.93
N TYR A 217 1.92 15.35 -19.15
CA TYR A 217 0.56 15.57 -19.63
C TYR A 217 0.07 16.94 -19.16
N GLN A 218 -0.46 17.72 -20.08
CA GLN A 218 -1.21 18.92 -19.73
C GLN A 218 -2.66 18.52 -19.53
N MET A 219 -3.14 18.74 -18.32
CA MET A 219 -4.51 18.43 -17.92
C MET A 219 -5.46 19.56 -18.34
N ASP A 220 -6.75 19.29 -18.37
CA ASP A 220 -7.79 20.26 -18.73
C ASP A 220 -7.91 21.44 -17.75
N ASP A 221 -7.52 21.24 -16.47
CA ASP A 221 -7.36 22.28 -15.46
C ASP A 221 -6.07 23.10 -15.59
N LYS A 222 -5.28 22.85 -16.66
CA LYS A 222 -3.96 23.45 -16.96
C LYS A 222 -2.81 22.99 -16.07
N SER A 223 -3.03 22.08 -15.14
CA SER A 223 -1.93 21.47 -14.38
C SER A 223 -1.07 20.58 -15.27
N LEU A 224 0.18 20.35 -14.84
CA LEU A 224 1.10 19.44 -15.49
C LEU A 224 1.30 18.24 -14.60
N MET A 225 1.01 17.05 -15.13
CA MET A 225 1.25 15.79 -14.47
C MET A 225 2.33 15.00 -15.22
N GLU A 226 3.29 14.48 -14.48
CA GLU A 226 4.34 13.62 -15.01
C GLU A 226 4.04 12.17 -14.63
N PHE A 227 3.88 11.31 -15.63
CA PHE A 227 3.79 9.87 -15.43
C PHE A 227 5.12 9.21 -15.76
N TYR A 228 5.64 8.38 -14.86
CA TYR A 228 6.90 7.68 -15.06
C TYR A 228 6.88 6.30 -14.44
N LYS A 229 7.66 5.39 -15.03
CA LYS A 229 7.80 4.02 -14.54
C LYS A 229 8.83 3.96 -13.42
N GLU A 230 8.48 3.30 -12.31
CA GLU A 230 9.42 2.87 -11.27
C GLU A 230 8.99 1.50 -10.73
N GLY A 231 9.90 0.50 -10.79
CA GLY A 231 9.51 -0.88 -10.58
C GLY A 231 8.50 -1.34 -11.63
N ASP A 232 7.44 -1.99 -11.22
CA ASP A 232 6.33 -2.40 -12.08
C ASP A 232 5.11 -1.47 -11.96
N MET A 233 5.31 -0.28 -11.43
CA MET A 233 4.27 0.72 -11.23
C MET A 233 4.44 1.91 -12.17
N LEU A 234 3.34 2.64 -12.38
CA LEU A 234 3.32 3.95 -13.02
C LEU A 234 3.06 5.00 -11.95
N PHE A 235 4.09 5.77 -11.62
CA PHE A 235 3.99 6.86 -10.65
C PHE A 235 3.55 8.15 -11.33
N VAL A 236 2.85 8.99 -10.59
CA VAL A 236 2.45 10.32 -11.04
C VAL A 236 2.97 11.40 -10.11
N LYS A 237 3.54 12.45 -10.69
CA LYS A 237 3.91 13.67 -10.00
C LYS A 237 3.03 14.83 -10.43
N LEU A 238 2.66 15.64 -9.47
CA LEU A 238 2.06 16.96 -9.66
C LEU A 238 2.98 17.99 -9.03
N ASN A 239 3.41 18.98 -9.81
CA ASN A 239 4.35 20.01 -9.35
C ASN A 239 5.64 19.45 -8.73
N GLY A 240 6.16 18.35 -9.28
CA GLY A 240 7.38 17.69 -8.81
C GLY A 240 7.21 16.78 -7.59
N GLN A 241 6.05 16.79 -6.94
CA GLN A 241 5.74 15.91 -5.83
C GLN A 241 5.03 14.63 -6.31
N ILE A 242 5.49 13.48 -5.86
CA ILE A 242 4.79 12.21 -6.10
C ILE A 242 3.47 12.24 -5.31
N ILE A 243 2.37 12.04 -6.03
CA ILE A 243 1.04 12.06 -5.43
C ILE A 243 0.39 10.68 -5.42
N GLU A 244 0.77 9.78 -6.34
CA GLU A 244 0.21 8.44 -6.41
C GLU A 244 1.13 7.46 -7.15
N GLY A 245 0.93 6.15 -6.89
CA GLY A 245 1.55 5.04 -7.60
C GLY A 245 0.50 4.05 -8.05
N PHE A 246 0.38 3.88 -9.36
CA PHE A 246 -0.65 3.06 -9.99
C PHE A 246 -0.13 1.69 -10.37
N GLN A 247 -0.89 0.65 -10.05
CA GLN A 247 -0.68 -0.71 -10.55
C GLN A 247 -1.37 -0.90 -11.90
N TYR A 248 -0.80 -1.74 -12.75
CA TYR A 248 -1.42 -2.09 -14.02
C TYR A 248 -2.69 -2.94 -13.81
N LYS A 249 -3.78 -2.55 -14.47
CA LYS A 249 -5.09 -3.22 -14.42
C LYS A 249 -5.48 -3.86 -15.77
N GLY A 250 -4.64 -3.76 -16.80
CA GLY A 250 -4.95 -4.22 -18.16
C GLY A 250 -5.36 -3.08 -19.09
N ASN A 251 -5.33 -3.32 -20.41
CA ASN A 251 -5.85 -2.41 -21.45
C ASN A 251 -5.41 -0.94 -21.30
N ASN A 252 -4.11 -0.70 -21.06
CA ASN A 252 -3.54 0.63 -20.81
C ASN A 252 -4.20 1.36 -19.60
N THR A 253 -4.81 0.65 -18.70
CA THR A 253 -5.36 1.17 -17.45
C THR A 253 -4.42 0.85 -16.31
N PHE A 254 -4.14 1.86 -15.51
CA PHE A 254 -3.40 1.74 -14.26
C PHE A 254 -4.25 2.33 -13.14
N GLY A 255 -4.13 1.85 -11.92
CA GLY A 255 -4.94 2.41 -10.86
C GLY A 255 -4.60 1.92 -9.48
N THR A 256 -5.26 2.54 -8.52
CA THR A 256 -5.30 2.19 -7.11
C THR A 256 -6.73 1.76 -6.74
N LYS A 257 -7.03 1.74 -5.46
CA LYS A 257 -8.39 1.55 -4.95
C LYS A 257 -9.30 2.76 -5.25
N TYR A 258 -8.71 3.96 -5.25
CA TYR A 258 -9.48 5.22 -5.33
C TYR A 258 -9.20 6.04 -6.58
N SER A 259 -8.36 5.57 -7.47
CA SER A 259 -8.03 6.31 -8.69
C SER A 259 -7.71 5.36 -9.84
N ASP A 260 -8.17 5.71 -11.02
CA ASP A 260 -7.82 5.04 -12.28
C ASP A 260 -7.22 6.04 -13.27
N ALA A 261 -6.11 5.67 -13.90
CA ALA A 261 -5.51 6.34 -15.04
C ALA A 261 -5.73 5.49 -16.30
N ILE A 262 -6.60 5.92 -17.18
CA ILE A 262 -6.94 5.24 -18.44
C ILE A 262 -6.26 5.97 -19.57
N PHE A 263 -5.40 5.28 -20.32
CA PHE A 263 -4.66 5.87 -21.44
C PHE A 263 -5.22 5.42 -22.78
N GLU A 264 -5.50 6.40 -23.64
CA GLU A 264 -5.97 6.20 -24.99
C GLU A 264 -4.87 6.58 -25.98
N LEU A 265 -4.48 5.63 -26.82
CA LEU A 265 -3.54 5.84 -27.92
C LEU A 265 -4.35 6.28 -29.14
N GLN A 266 -4.23 7.54 -29.50
CA GLN A 266 -4.91 8.13 -30.66
C GLN A 266 -4.03 8.03 -31.91
N LYS A 267 -4.60 8.41 -33.06
CA LYS A 267 -3.85 8.54 -34.32
C LYS A 267 -2.71 9.54 -34.14
N GLU A 268 -1.69 9.44 -35.00
CA GLU A 268 -0.50 10.33 -34.99
C GLU A 268 0.36 10.27 -33.71
N GLY A 269 0.17 9.23 -32.90
CA GLY A 269 0.97 9.02 -31.68
C GLY A 269 0.59 9.92 -30.52
N ILE A 270 -0.55 10.58 -30.59
CA ILE A 270 -1.14 11.34 -29.47
C ILE A 270 -1.58 10.36 -28.38
N VAL A 271 -1.24 10.68 -27.14
CA VAL A 271 -1.69 9.92 -25.97
C VAL A 271 -2.55 10.82 -25.11
N LYS A 272 -3.78 10.39 -24.88
CA LYS A 272 -4.71 11.01 -23.94
C LYS A 272 -4.73 10.21 -22.64
N VAL A 273 -4.78 10.88 -21.49
CA VAL A 273 -5.06 10.26 -20.21
C VAL A 273 -6.39 10.74 -19.68
N LYS A 274 -7.13 9.83 -19.06
CA LYS A 274 -8.32 10.13 -18.29
C LYS A 274 -8.09 9.64 -16.87
N LEU A 275 -8.00 10.55 -15.92
CA LEU A 275 -7.95 10.25 -14.50
C LEU A 275 -9.36 10.22 -13.94
N ILE A 276 -9.66 9.19 -13.17
CA ILE A 276 -10.92 9.06 -12.45
C ILE A 276 -10.55 8.89 -10.98
N ASP A 277 -10.86 9.90 -10.17
CA ASP A 277 -10.69 9.84 -8.73
C ASP A 277 -12.03 9.57 -8.06
N TYR A 278 -12.08 8.54 -7.24
CA TYR A 278 -13.25 8.13 -6.47
C TYR A 278 -13.13 8.69 -5.05
N ASP A 279 -14.09 9.50 -4.65
CA ASP A 279 -14.12 10.04 -3.29
C ASP A 279 -14.31 8.89 -2.29
N ALA A 280 -13.36 8.74 -1.38
CA ALA A 280 -13.36 7.65 -0.41
C ALA A 280 -14.51 7.74 0.63
N PHE A 281 -15.14 8.90 0.77
CA PHE A 281 -16.22 9.18 1.75
C PHE A 281 -17.60 9.31 1.13
N SER A 282 -17.69 9.33 -0.20
CA SER A 282 -18.96 9.46 -0.92
C SER A 282 -18.91 8.70 -2.26
N ASP A 283 -20.05 8.55 -2.91
CA ASP A 283 -20.15 7.95 -4.23
C ASP A 283 -19.74 8.90 -5.39
N LYS A 284 -19.14 10.03 -5.05
CA LYS A 284 -18.71 11.01 -6.05
C LYS A 284 -17.42 10.55 -6.72
N LYS A 285 -17.31 10.92 -7.99
CA LYS A 285 -16.08 10.77 -8.75
C LYS A 285 -15.75 12.07 -9.47
N THR A 286 -14.47 12.37 -9.54
CA THR A 286 -13.93 13.44 -10.35
C THR A 286 -13.26 12.85 -11.58
N VAL A 287 -13.44 13.46 -12.72
CA VAL A 287 -12.80 13.06 -13.98
C VAL A 287 -12.02 14.24 -14.49
N THR A 288 -10.72 14.04 -14.74
CA THR A 288 -9.81 15.01 -15.31
C THR A 288 -9.14 14.39 -16.53
N GLU A 289 -9.07 15.09 -17.62
CA GLU A 289 -8.47 14.60 -18.86
C GLU A 289 -7.20 15.38 -19.20
N GLY A 290 -6.27 14.76 -19.89
CA GLY A 290 -5.04 15.42 -20.28
C GLY A 290 -4.46 14.85 -21.56
N LEU A 291 -3.63 15.65 -22.22
CA LEU A 291 -2.91 15.26 -23.43
C LEU A 291 -1.40 15.25 -23.15
N LYS A 292 -0.73 14.23 -23.63
CA LYS A 292 0.73 14.13 -23.53
C LYS A 292 1.38 15.22 -24.37
N THR A 293 2.14 16.10 -23.71
CA THR A 293 2.78 17.26 -24.36
C THR A 293 4.25 17.03 -24.64
N PHE A 294 4.94 16.26 -23.79
CA PHE A 294 6.37 15.97 -23.95
C PHE A 294 6.62 14.46 -23.92
N LYS A 295 7.56 14.01 -24.75
CA LYS A 295 8.09 12.65 -24.75
C LYS A 295 9.47 12.69 -24.10
N TYR A 296 9.78 11.73 -23.22
CA TYR A 296 11.15 11.50 -22.76
C TYR A 296 11.98 10.83 -23.85
#